data_86145e6f11d1aa4b6f9eb99bc0ad446a
#
_entry.id   86145e6f11d1aa4b6f9eb99bc0ad446a
#
_cell.length_a   1.000
_cell.length_b   1.000
_cell.length_c   1.000
_cell.angle_alpha   90.00
_cell.angle_beta   90.00
_cell.angle_gamma   90.00
#
_symmetry.space_group_name_H-M   'P 1'
#
loop_
_entity.id
_entity.type
_entity.pdbx_description
1 polymer ?
#
loop_
_entity_poly.entity_id
_entity_poly.type
_entity_poly.pdbx_seq_one_letter_code
_entity_poly.pdbx_strand_id
1 'polypeptide(L)'
;MRKIAIAVLTLASLFGQAATADQTLAMRSGCMGCHKTDAKLVGPAFKDVAAKYATEAGAVDRLAAKVKAGSTPGEPLIWGAAAMPPSQASLDDIKGVITWVMGLQ
;
A
#
# COMPACT_ATOMS: atom_id res chain seq x y z
N MET A 1 6.77 -50.00 36.09
CA MET A 1 5.97 -48.86 35.66
C MET A 1 6.85 -47.96 34.78
N ARG A 2 6.61 -47.99 33.51
CA ARG A 2 7.35 -47.16 32.56
C ARG A 2 6.71 -45.78 32.52
N LYS A 3 7.44 -44.76 32.95
CA LYS A 3 7.02 -43.38 32.80
C LYS A 3 7.30 -42.94 31.37
N ILE A 4 6.25 -42.77 30.58
CA ILE A 4 6.33 -42.19 29.22
C ILE A 4 6.39 -40.68 29.40
N ALA A 5 7.56 -40.10 29.17
CA ALA A 5 7.69 -38.65 29.08
C ALA A 5 7.20 -38.20 27.70
N ILE A 6 6.04 -37.57 27.66
CA ILE A 6 5.53 -36.94 26.45
C ILE A 6 6.28 -35.62 26.30
N ALA A 7 7.25 -35.58 25.39
CA ALA A 7 7.87 -34.33 24.99
C ALA A 7 6.87 -33.57 24.13
N VAL A 8 6.28 -32.53 24.68
CA VAL A 8 5.45 -31.56 23.91
C VAL A 8 6.41 -30.74 23.07
N LEU A 9 6.54 -31.06 21.81
CA LEU A 9 7.22 -30.20 20.85
C LEU A 9 6.31 -29.00 20.59
N THR A 10 6.57 -27.89 21.26
CA THR A 10 5.97 -26.60 20.90
C THR A 10 6.58 -26.15 19.59
N LEU A 11 5.86 -26.34 18.49
CA LEU A 11 6.18 -25.73 17.22
C LEU A 11 5.95 -24.22 17.40
N ALA A 12 7.02 -23.48 17.63
CA ALA A 12 7.00 -22.03 17.52
C ALA A 12 6.87 -21.69 16.03
N SER A 13 5.65 -21.39 15.59
CA SER A 13 5.41 -20.86 14.26
C SER A 13 6.04 -19.47 14.20
N LEU A 14 7.23 -19.40 13.62
CA LEU A 14 7.82 -18.14 13.20
C LEU A 14 6.98 -17.64 12.01
N PHE A 15 5.89 -16.93 12.30
CA PHE A 15 5.25 -16.11 11.30
C PHE A 15 6.23 -14.95 11.05
N GLY A 16 7.04 -15.06 9.97
CA GLY A 16 7.73 -13.93 9.42
C GLY A 16 6.66 -12.85 9.18
N GLN A 17 6.82 -11.68 9.79
CA GLN A 17 5.96 -10.55 9.49
C GLN A 17 6.27 -10.12 8.07
N ALA A 18 5.54 -10.68 7.11
CA ALA A 18 5.41 -10.06 5.81
C ALA A 18 4.93 -8.62 6.04
N ALA A 19 5.56 -7.64 5.39
CA ALA A 19 5.08 -6.27 5.41
C ALA A 19 3.60 -6.29 5.07
N THR A 20 2.73 -6.11 6.09
CA THR A 20 1.30 -6.09 5.89
C THR A 20 0.96 -4.84 5.10
N ALA A 21 0.25 -5.01 3.98
CA ALA A 21 -0.33 -3.94 3.20
C ALA A 21 -1.38 -3.24 4.06
N ASP A 22 -1.00 -2.18 4.78
CA ASP A 22 -1.83 -1.47 5.73
C ASP A 22 -1.50 0.02 5.79
N GLN A 23 -2.27 0.75 6.60
CA GLN A 23 -2.09 2.18 6.82
C GLN A 23 -0.71 2.50 7.43
N THR A 24 -0.17 1.62 8.26
CA THR A 24 1.15 1.82 8.87
C THR A 24 2.24 1.87 7.81
N LEU A 25 2.17 0.98 6.82
CA LEU A 25 3.09 1.01 5.68
C LEU A 25 2.95 2.32 4.88
N ALA A 26 1.72 2.78 4.66
CA ALA A 26 1.47 4.06 3.99
C ALA A 26 2.05 5.24 4.77
N MET A 27 1.94 5.24 6.08
CA MET A 27 2.54 6.27 6.95
C MET A 27 4.07 6.26 6.84
N ARG A 28 4.70 5.11 6.96
CA ARG A 28 6.16 4.98 6.84
C ARG A 28 6.68 5.35 5.46
N SER A 29 5.87 5.15 4.44
CA SER A 29 6.21 5.49 3.05
C SER A 29 5.95 6.94 2.69
N GLY A 30 5.51 7.76 3.64
CA GLY A 30 5.27 9.19 3.45
C GLY A 30 3.97 9.54 2.72
N CYS A 31 3.09 8.58 2.50
CA CYS A 31 1.86 8.78 1.73
C CYS A 31 0.82 9.64 2.48
N MET A 32 0.76 9.48 3.80
CA MET A 32 -0.28 10.13 4.63
C MET A 32 -0.05 11.63 4.86
N GLY A 33 1.06 12.17 4.39
CA GLY A 33 1.29 13.62 4.38
C GLY A 33 0.43 14.36 3.36
N CYS A 34 0.06 13.70 2.27
CA CYS A 34 -0.71 14.27 1.16
C CYS A 34 -2.02 13.54 0.88
N HIS A 35 -2.19 12.33 1.40
CA HIS A 35 -3.40 11.53 1.22
C HIS A 35 -4.08 11.21 2.53
N LYS A 36 -5.40 11.08 2.49
CA LYS A 36 -6.22 10.50 3.55
C LYS A 36 -7.03 9.33 3.00
N THR A 37 -7.49 8.46 3.89
CA THR A 37 -8.31 7.31 3.50
C THR A 37 -9.65 7.75 2.92
N ASP A 38 -10.36 8.68 3.59
CA ASP A 38 -11.75 9.03 3.33
C ASP A 38 -11.98 10.42 2.77
N ALA A 39 -10.96 11.25 2.69
CA ALA A 39 -11.10 12.64 2.28
C ALA A 39 -9.95 13.10 1.40
N LYS A 40 -10.25 14.03 0.51
CA LYS A 40 -9.22 14.75 -0.24
C LYS A 40 -8.39 15.61 0.69
N LEU A 41 -7.08 15.60 0.51
CA LEU A 41 -6.15 16.52 1.15
C LEU A 41 -5.39 17.27 0.03
N VAL A 42 -4.09 17.06 -0.10
CA VAL A 42 -3.33 17.52 -1.28
C VAL A 42 -3.62 16.58 -2.46
N GLY A 43 -3.52 15.28 -2.21
CA GLY A 43 -3.91 14.24 -3.17
C GLY A 43 -5.33 13.72 -2.92
N PRO A 44 -5.82 12.83 -3.81
CA PRO A 44 -7.14 12.24 -3.67
C PRO A 44 -7.26 11.35 -2.44
N ALA A 45 -8.49 11.17 -1.96
CA ALA A 45 -8.79 10.14 -0.97
C ALA A 45 -8.43 8.75 -1.51
N PHE A 46 -7.85 7.90 -0.69
CA PHE A 46 -7.51 6.55 -1.12
C PHE A 46 -8.72 5.73 -1.54
N LYS A 47 -9.87 5.93 -0.90
CA LYS A 47 -11.12 5.29 -1.33
C LYS A 47 -11.55 5.70 -2.74
N ASP A 48 -11.31 6.94 -3.13
CA ASP A 48 -11.61 7.40 -4.49
C ASP A 48 -10.66 6.77 -5.51
N VAL A 49 -9.40 6.61 -5.16
CA VAL A 49 -8.42 5.89 -5.99
C VAL A 49 -8.85 4.43 -6.16
N ALA A 50 -9.23 3.76 -5.07
CA ALA A 50 -9.72 2.38 -5.12
C ALA A 50 -10.94 2.24 -6.02
N ALA A 51 -11.90 3.14 -5.92
CA ALA A 51 -13.12 3.14 -6.75
C ALA A 51 -12.81 3.36 -8.23
N LYS A 52 -11.90 4.30 -8.53
CA LYS A 52 -11.55 4.62 -9.92
C LYS A 52 -10.90 3.45 -10.65
N TYR A 53 -10.06 2.69 -9.97
CA TYR A 53 -9.26 1.62 -10.59
C TYR A 53 -9.74 0.22 -10.23
N ALA A 54 -10.91 0.08 -9.60
CA ALA A 54 -11.43 -1.18 -9.08
C ALA A 54 -11.49 -2.31 -10.12
N THR A 55 -11.74 -1.99 -11.38
CA THR A 55 -11.90 -2.96 -12.47
C THR A 55 -10.70 -3.03 -13.41
N GLU A 56 -9.64 -2.28 -13.13
CA GLU A 56 -8.45 -2.26 -13.97
C GLU A 56 -7.56 -3.46 -13.66
N ALA A 57 -7.38 -4.37 -14.61
CA ALA A 57 -6.41 -5.45 -14.49
C ALA A 57 -4.98 -4.89 -14.46
N GLY A 58 -4.15 -5.37 -13.51
CA GLY A 58 -2.78 -4.89 -13.36
C GLY A 58 -2.63 -3.50 -12.76
N ALA A 59 -3.68 -2.95 -12.14
CA ALA A 59 -3.67 -1.61 -11.56
C ALA A 59 -2.56 -1.42 -10.52
N VAL A 60 -2.31 -2.41 -9.67
CA VAL A 60 -1.27 -2.30 -8.62
C VAL A 60 0.10 -2.02 -9.23
N ASP A 61 0.52 -2.79 -10.21
CA ASP A 61 1.83 -2.63 -10.83
C ASP A 61 1.94 -1.31 -11.61
N ARG A 62 0.91 -0.95 -12.36
CA ARG A 62 0.88 0.31 -13.11
C ARG A 62 0.91 1.52 -12.20
N LEU A 63 0.07 1.53 -11.18
CA LEU A 63 0.02 2.63 -10.21
C LEU A 63 1.31 2.72 -9.39
N ALA A 64 1.91 1.60 -9.04
CA ALA A 64 3.18 1.59 -8.32
C ALA A 64 4.29 2.24 -9.13
N ALA A 65 4.40 1.93 -10.40
CA ALA A 65 5.35 2.59 -11.30
C ALA A 65 5.09 4.10 -11.42
N LYS A 66 3.82 4.48 -11.51
CA LYS A 66 3.39 5.89 -11.57
C LYS A 66 3.77 6.65 -10.29
N VAL A 67 3.49 6.09 -9.13
CA VAL A 67 3.81 6.68 -7.83
C VAL A 67 5.32 6.81 -7.65
N LYS A 68 6.08 5.81 -8.06
CA LYS A 68 7.56 5.85 -8.01
C LYS A 68 8.12 6.99 -8.85
N ALA A 69 7.60 7.17 -10.04
CA ALA A 69 8.01 8.21 -10.98
C ALA A 69 7.46 9.60 -10.64
N GLY A 70 6.33 9.67 -9.94
CA GLY A 70 5.58 10.90 -9.72
C GLY A 70 4.73 11.29 -10.93
N SER A 71 4.05 12.44 -10.83
CA SER A 71 3.27 12.98 -11.95
C SER A 71 4.18 13.32 -13.12
N THR A 72 3.79 12.87 -14.31
CA THR A 72 4.56 13.12 -15.52
C THR A 72 4.36 14.56 -15.99
N PRO A 73 5.44 15.34 -16.22
CA PRO A 73 5.29 16.67 -16.79
C PRO A 73 4.57 16.63 -18.13
N GLY A 74 3.57 17.51 -18.32
CA GLY A 74 2.80 17.62 -19.55
C GLY A 74 1.60 16.68 -19.63
N GLU A 75 1.44 15.72 -18.71
CA GLU A 75 0.22 14.92 -18.60
C GLU A 75 -0.86 15.66 -17.80
N PRO A 76 -2.15 15.50 -18.13
CA PRO A 76 -3.22 16.08 -17.34
C PRO A 76 -3.23 15.60 -15.89
N LEU A 77 -3.40 16.52 -14.94
CA LEU A 77 -3.57 16.19 -13.54
C LEU A 77 -5.06 15.86 -13.29
N ILE A 78 -5.39 14.59 -13.23
CA ILE A 78 -6.79 14.13 -13.19
C ILE A 78 -7.44 14.21 -11.80
N TRP A 79 -6.64 14.43 -10.76
CA TRP A 79 -7.12 14.46 -9.37
C TRP A 79 -7.16 15.87 -8.76
N GLY A 80 -6.78 16.88 -9.50
CA GLY A 80 -6.71 18.28 -9.03
C GLY A 80 -5.46 18.98 -9.54
N ALA A 81 -5.16 20.15 -8.99
CA ALA A 81 -4.09 21.01 -9.48
C ALA A 81 -2.69 20.61 -8.97
N ALA A 82 -2.60 19.78 -7.93
CA ALA A 82 -1.32 19.40 -7.34
C ALA A 82 -0.70 18.20 -8.05
N ALA A 83 0.56 18.34 -8.45
CA ALA A 83 1.35 17.22 -8.94
C ALA A 83 1.84 16.37 -7.76
N MET A 84 1.87 15.04 -7.93
CA MET A 84 2.47 14.13 -6.97
C MET A 84 3.97 14.04 -7.23
N PRO A 85 4.83 14.35 -6.23
CA PRO A 85 6.27 14.17 -6.41
C PRO A 85 6.65 12.69 -6.49
N PRO A 86 7.82 12.34 -7.06
CA PRO A 86 8.32 10.97 -7.03
C PRO A 86 8.42 10.45 -5.60
N SER A 87 7.97 9.20 -5.37
CA SER A 87 8.07 8.57 -4.06
C SER A 87 9.51 8.14 -3.75
N GLN A 88 9.95 8.37 -2.51
CA GLN A 88 11.24 7.88 -2.01
C GLN A 88 11.15 6.44 -1.49
N ALA A 89 9.95 5.89 -1.32
CA ALA A 89 9.76 4.52 -0.89
C ALA A 89 10.24 3.52 -1.94
N SER A 90 10.58 2.29 -1.51
CA SER A 90 10.90 1.22 -2.44
C SER A 90 9.68 0.84 -3.28
N LEU A 91 9.90 0.30 -4.47
CA LEU A 91 8.80 -0.14 -5.33
C LEU A 91 7.94 -1.21 -4.64
N ASP A 92 8.56 -2.12 -3.88
CA ASP A 92 7.84 -3.15 -3.13
C ASP A 92 6.94 -2.54 -2.04
N ASP A 93 7.43 -1.55 -1.31
CA ASP A 93 6.62 -0.84 -0.32
C ASP A 93 5.46 -0.08 -0.98
N ILE A 94 5.71 0.57 -2.09
CA ILE A 94 4.67 1.25 -2.86
C ILE A 94 3.59 0.26 -3.33
N LYS A 95 3.98 -0.90 -3.85
CA LYS A 95 3.03 -1.97 -4.22
C LYS A 95 2.21 -2.45 -3.03
N GLY A 96 2.84 -2.59 -1.87
CA GLY A 96 2.14 -2.95 -0.64
C GLY A 96 1.10 -1.90 -0.24
N VAL A 97 1.45 -0.62 -0.30
CA VAL A 97 0.50 0.47 -0.02
C VAL A 97 -0.66 0.45 -1.01
N ILE A 98 -0.38 0.33 -2.30
CA ILE A 98 -1.43 0.33 -3.33
C ILE A 98 -2.33 -0.89 -3.20
N THR A 99 -1.79 -2.06 -2.87
CA THR A 99 -2.59 -3.25 -2.59
C THR A 99 -3.58 -3.02 -1.45
N TRP A 100 -3.14 -2.36 -0.40
CA TRP A 100 -4.02 -1.94 0.70
C TRP A 100 -5.07 -0.94 0.23
N VAL A 101 -4.67 0.10 -0.51
CA VAL A 101 -5.58 1.11 -1.06
C VAL A 101 -6.67 0.46 -1.91
N MET A 102 -6.30 -0.46 -2.80
CA MET A 102 -7.25 -1.14 -3.70
C MET A 102 -8.25 -2.03 -2.95
N GLY A 103 -7.97 -2.39 -1.70
CA GLY A 103 -8.90 -3.10 -0.82
C GLY A 103 -9.87 -2.19 -0.06
N LEU A 104 -9.71 -0.87 -0.13
CA LEU A 104 -10.61 0.08 0.52
C LEU A 104 -11.92 0.21 -0.28
N GLN A 105 -13.03 0.17 0.43
CA GLN A 105 -14.38 0.29 -0.16
C GLN A 105 -15.15 1.40 0.53
#